data_a2c5abe9ee80330d23d6d2f279205576
#
_entry.id   a2c5abe9ee80330d23d6d2f279205576
#
_cell.length_a   1.000
_cell.length_b   1.000
_cell.length_c   1.000
_cell.angle_alpha   90.00
_cell.angle_beta   90.00
_cell.angle_gamma   90.00
#
_symmetry.space_group_name_H-M   'P 1'
#
loop_
_entity.id
_entity.type
_entity.pdbx_description
1 polymer ?
#
loop_
_entity_poly.entity_id
_entity_poly.type
_entity_poly.pdbx_seq_one_letter_code
_entity_poly.pdbx_strand_id
1 'polypeptide(L)'
;MPGMNSGAGAHVAAVVAAFRAALIHEGLLVLLVFGLLGAVWAAAGGRLSGDSAAAARRGAGPGAARAAGQRADGRGADGRGADGRGADGRGADGEGAGEPAARRLLRIGFGLLWIFDGLLQAQPAMALGLPSQVVGPTAATSPRWVQHVVNWGSATWSAHPVQAGAAAVWVQVGIGIWLMAAPDGPWSRLAGLASAGWGMVVWIFGESFGGIFAPGLTWLFGAPGAVSFYCVAGLLLALPDRYWRTPRLGRAVLAGMGAFLAGMAVLQAWPGRGFWQGVVHGRPATLPGMTAAMAQTPQPGFLAAWVRAFTGFDEAHGFAVNLFAVLILAAVGVILLAARPLQAARPGLLRAAVACLAVLCLADWVLIEDFGFFGGLGTDPNSMIPMLLLVVAGYLALAPRPVMAAGPDPAAGGVTAAAGGMTAVSGGVTAVAGPAAAGWLARVRPAALRQAIAGASARSLVCAGAVAVIMLGVAPMAAAAG
;
A
#
# COMPACT_ATOMS: atom_id res chain seq x y z
N MET A 1 -24.80 -3.71 45.24
CA MET A 1 -25.85 -3.07 44.41
C MET A 1 -25.89 -3.80 43.06
N PRO A 2 -26.86 -4.71 42.80
CA PRO A 2 -26.88 -5.53 41.56
C PRO A 2 -27.45 -4.83 40.31
N GLY A 3 -27.91 -3.59 40.40
CA GLY A 3 -28.63 -2.94 39.30
C GLY A 3 -27.84 -2.04 38.35
N MET A 4 -26.58 -1.70 38.66
CA MET A 4 -25.80 -0.75 37.83
C MET A 4 -25.04 -1.39 36.71
N ASN A 5 -24.76 -2.71 36.74
CA ASN A 5 -24.02 -3.41 35.69
C ASN A 5 -24.88 -3.88 34.51
N SER A 6 -26.19 -3.99 34.64
CA SER A 6 -27.06 -4.45 33.56
C SER A 6 -27.24 -3.41 32.44
N GLY A 7 -27.28 -2.13 32.78
CA GLY A 7 -27.43 -1.05 31.81
C GLY A 7 -26.20 -0.84 30.95
N ALA A 8 -25.00 -0.93 31.51
CA ALA A 8 -23.74 -0.79 30.77
C ALA A 8 -23.55 -1.95 29.77
N GLY A 9 -23.86 -3.19 30.21
CA GLY A 9 -23.79 -4.36 29.32
C GLY A 9 -24.78 -4.30 28.15
N ALA A 10 -26.00 -3.83 28.40
CA ALA A 10 -27.01 -3.65 27.37
C ALA A 10 -26.62 -2.56 26.36
N HIS A 11 -26.04 -1.46 26.83
CA HIS A 11 -25.52 -0.40 25.93
C HIS A 11 -24.39 -0.91 25.03
N VAL A 12 -23.41 -1.63 25.57
CA VAL A 12 -22.31 -2.23 24.78
C VAL A 12 -22.86 -3.19 23.72
N ALA A 13 -23.79 -4.06 24.10
CA ALA A 13 -24.43 -5.00 23.18
C ALA A 13 -25.19 -4.29 22.05
N ALA A 14 -25.88 -3.19 22.35
CA ALA A 14 -26.63 -2.38 21.39
C ALA A 14 -25.67 -1.71 20.37
N VAL A 15 -24.55 -1.13 20.83
CA VAL A 15 -23.55 -0.51 19.93
C VAL A 15 -22.89 -1.55 19.05
N VAL A 16 -22.52 -2.72 19.58
CA VAL A 16 -21.95 -3.84 18.80
C VAL A 16 -22.95 -4.32 17.74
N ALA A 17 -24.23 -4.46 18.08
CA ALA A 17 -25.26 -4.86 17.13
C ALA A 17 -25.46 -3.79 16.04
N ALA A 18 -25.50 -2.50 16.40
CA ALA A 18 -25.59 -1.38 15.46
C ALA A 18 -24.37 -1.32 14.52
N PHE A 19 -23.18 -1.54 15.03
CA PHE A 19 -21.94 -1.58 14.24
C PHE A 19 -21.97 -2.73 13.22
N ARG A 20 -22.35 -3.93 13.63
CA ARG A 20 -22.53 -5.07 12.70
C ARG A 20 -23.57 -4.78 11.63
N ALA A 21 -24.71 -4.20 12.02
CA ALA A 21 -25.75 -3.83 11.07
C ALA A 21 -25.26 -2.78 10.06
N ALA A 22 -24.50 -1.77 10.51
CA ALA A 22 -23.89 -0.76 9.65
C ALA A 22 -22.91 -1.41 8.64
N LEU A 23 -22.00 -2.27 9.09
CA LEU A 23 -21.06 -2.97 8.21
C LEU A 23 -21.79 -3.85 7.17
N ILE A 24 -22.84 -4.57 7.55
CA ILE A 24 -23.62 -5.39 6.61
C ILE A 24 -24.32 -4.49 5.60
N HIS A 25 -24.99 -3.43 6.04
CA HIS A 25 -25.70 -2.50 5.17
C HIS A 25 -24.74 -1.84 4.16
N GLU A 26 -23.63 -1.31 4.63
CA GLU A 26 -22.60 -0.70 3.78
C GLU A 26 -21.94 -1.73 2.86
N GLY A 27 -21.70 -2.95 3.34
CA GLY A 27 -21.21 -4.07 2.53
C GLY A 27 -22.16 -4.42 1.38
N LEU A 28 -23.45 -4.43 1.62
CA LEU A 28 -24.47 -4.64 0.57
C LEU A 28 -24.47 -3.49 -0.45
N LEU A 29 -24.33 -2.25 0.01
CA LEU A 29 -24.21 -1.09 -0.89
C LEU A 29 -22.94 -1.17 -1.74
N VAL A 30 -21.82 -1.58 -1.16
CA VAL A 30 -20.55 -1.82 -1.88
C VAL A 30 -20.74 -2.89 -2.96
N LEU A 31 -21.32 -4.02 -2.62
CA LEU A 31 -21.62 -5.09 -3.57
C LEU A 31 -22.56 -4.62 -4.70
N LEU A 32 -23.57 -3.82 -4.36
CA LEU A 32 -24.48 -3.23 -5.34
C LEU A 32 -23.74 -2.29 -6.30
N VAL A 33 -22.88 -1.40 -5.79
CA VAL A 33 -22.07 -0.49 -6.61
C VAL A 33 -21.18 -1.27 -7.57
N PHE A 34 -20.44 -2.27 -7.09
CA PHE A 34 -19.59 -3.10 -7.95
C PHE A 34 -20.42 -3.92 -8.95
N GLY A 35 -21.55 -4.45 -8.52
CA GLY A 35 -22.49 -5.17 -9.40
C GLY A 35 -23.03 -4.28 -10.52
N LEU A 36 -23.45 -3.06 -10.21
CA LEU A 36 -23.92 -2.09 -11.20
C LEU A 36 -22.80 -1.65 -12.16
N LEU A 37 -21.61 -1.35 -11.64
CA LEU A 37 -20.45 -1.02 -12.47
C LEU A 37 -20.09 -2.17 -13.41
N GLY A 38 -20.10 -3.41 -12.92
CA GLY A 38 -19.86 -4.61 -13.72
C GLY A 38 -20.93 -4.83 -14.79
N ALA A 39 -22.20 -4.67 -14.44
CA ALA A 39 -23.33 -4.79 -15.39
C ALA A 39 -23.27 -3.71 -16.48
N VAL A 40 -22.99 -2.45 -16.10
CA VAL A 40 -22.84 -1.35 -17.08
C VAL A 40 -21.66 -1.62 -18.01
N TRP A 41 -20.54 -2.09 -17.47
CA TRP A 41 -19.36 -2.44 -18.27
C TRP A 41 -19.62 -3.60 -19.23
N ALA A 42 -20.27 -4.68 -18.77
CA ALA A 42 -20.65 -5.82 -19.61
C ALA A 42 -21.63 -5.40 -20.74
N ALA A 43 -22.62 -4.57 -20.41
CA ALA A 43 -23.57 -4.06 -21.37
C ALA A 43 -22.92 -3.14 -22.43
N ALA A 44 -21.93 -2.32 -22.03
CA ALA A 44 -21.17 -1.48 -22.94
C ALA A 44 -20.23 -2.32 -23.83
N GLY A 45 -19.52 -3.29 -23.26
CA GLY A 45 -18.61 -4.19 -23.98
C GLY A 45 -19.33 -5.10 -25.00
N GLY A 46 -20.49 -5.64 -24.63
CA GLY A 46 -21.30 -6.47 -25.54
C GLY A 46 -21.79 -5.72 -26.77
N ARG A 47 -22.11 -4.44 -26.63
CA ARG A 47 -22.55 -3.60 -27.77
C ARG A 47 -21.41 -3.26 -28.72
N LEU A 48 -20.23 -2.97 -28.21
CA LEU A 48 -19.04 -2.69 -29.04
C LEU A 48 -18.60 -3.91 -29.84
N SER A 49 -18.69 -5.09 -29.25
CA SER A 49 -18.39 -6.36 -29.95
C SER A 49 -19.44 -6.66 -31.04
N GLY A 50 -20.71 -6.37 -30.78
CA GLY A 50 -21.79 -6.50 -31.74
C GLY A 50 -21.68 -5.54 -32.95
N ASP A 51 -21.34 -4.28 -32.66
CA ASP A 51 -21.16 -3.25 -33.70
C ASP A 51 -19.93 -3.50 -34.55
N SER A 52 -18.83 -3.98 -33.98
CA SER A 52 -17.61 -4.37 -34.71
C SER A 52 -17.90 -5.59 -35.62
N ALA A 53 -18.63 -6.59 -35.14
CA ALA A 53 -19.03 -7.74 -35.92
C ALA A 53 -20.02 -7.36 -37.06
N ALA A 54 -20.92 -6.42 -36.78
CA ALA A 54 -21.87 -5.90 -37.78
C ALA A 54 -21.18 -5.00 -38.84
N ALA A 55 -20.16 -4.22 -38.41
CA ALA A 55 -19.33 -3.42 -39.32
C ALA A 55 -18.45 -4.32 -40.20
N ALA A 56 -17.84 -5.37 -39.64
CA ALA A 56 -17.06 -6.36 -40.38
C ALA A 56 -17.90 -7.12 -41.40
N ARG A 57 -19.17 -7.46 -41.07
CA ARG A 57 -20.11 -8.10 -42.01
C ARG A 57 -20.59 -7.14 -43.09
N ARG A 58 -20.75 -5.85 -42.81
CA ARG A 58 -21.12 -4.82 -43.83
C ARG A 58 -19.96 -4.49 -44.76
N GLY A 59 -18.70 -4.58 -44.31
CA GLY A 59 -17.51 -4.40 -45.14
C GLY A 59 -17.21 -5.58 -46.08
N ALA A 60 -17.77 -6.77 -45.79
CA ALA A 60 -17.68 -7.96 -46.63
C ALA A 60 -18.82 -7.99 -47.70
N GLY A 61 -19.05 -6.88 -48.40
CA GLY A 61 -19.97 -6.82 -49.53
C GLY A 61 -19.50 -7.72 -50.71
N PRO A 62 -20.40 -8.13 -51.60
CA PRO A 62 -20.15 -9.14 -52.66
C PRO A 62 -19.05 -8.76 -53.66
N GLY A 63 -18.35 -7.64 -53.50
CA GLY A 63 -17.22 -7.22 -54.30
C GLY A 63 -15.88 -7.88 -53.93
N ALA A 64 -15.72 -8.41 -52.72
CA ALA A 64 -14.46 -9.00 -52.25
C ALA A 64 -14.19 -10.40 -52.88
N ALA A 65 -15.22 -11.11 -53.29
CA ALA A 65 -15.10 -12.44 -53.92
C ALA A 65 -14.61 -12.36 -55.36
N ARG A 66 -14.72 -11.22 -56.06
CA ARG A 66 -14.25 -11.03 -57.43
C ARG A 66 -12.77 -10.61 -57.52
N ALA A 67 -12.21 -10.02 -56.46
CA ALA A 67 -10.83 -9.57 -56.43
C ALA A 67 -9.80 -10.70 -56.19
N ALA A 68 -10.24 -11.85 -55.67
CA ALA A 68 -9.37 -13.01 -55.44
C ALA A 68 -9.10 -13.87 -56.66
N GLY A 69 -9.93 -13.75 -57.70
CA GLY A 69 -9.81 -14.55 -58.95
C GLY A 69 -8.96 -13.92 -60.06
N GLN A 70 -8.48 -12.69 -59.91
CA GLN A 70 -7.80 -11.97 -60.97
C GLN A 70 -6.29 -11.67 -60.71
N ARG A 71 -5.67 -12.29 -59.72
CA ARG A 71 -4.26 -12.12 -59.45
C ARG A 71 -3.33 -13.29 -59.86
N ALA A 72 -3.75 -14.03 -60.86
CA ALA A 72 -2.96 -15.15 -61.35
C ALA A 72 -2.36 -14.95 -62.78
N ASP A 73 -2.39 -13.76 -63.38
CA ASP A 73 -1.64 -13.53 -64.60
C ASP A 73 -1.26 -12.05 -64.74
N GLY A 74 0.03 -11.76 -64.95
CA GLY A 74 0.45 -10.44 -65.45
C GLY A 74 1.78 -9.96 -64.86
N ARG A 75 2.86 -10.31 -65.52
CA ARG A 75 4.18 -9.66 -65.41
C ARG A 75 4.12 -8.17 -65.77
N GLY A 76 4.97 -7.36 -65.14
CA GLY A 76 5.66 -6.27 -65.87
C GLY A 76 5.44 -4.88 -65.32
N ALA A 77 6.54 -4.33 -64.85
CA ALA A 77 7.06 -2.98 -65.11
C ALA A 77 6.37 -1.73 -64.50
N ASP A 78 7.29 -0.96 -63.97
CA ASP A 78 7.38 0.49 -63.91
C ASP A 78 6.90 1.22 -62.64
N GLY A 79 7.94 1.75 -62.01
CA GLY A 79 7.90 2.65 -60.91
C GLY A 79 7.34 4.04 -61.26
N ARG A 80 6.72 4.66 -60.27
CA ARG A 80 6.76 6.11 -60.01
C ARG A 80 6.12 6.40 -58.65
N GLY A 81 6.86 7.14 -57.86
CA GLY A 81 6.62 7.80 -56.63
C GLY A 81 5.19 8.07 -56.23
N ALA A 82 4.94 7.76 -54.94
CA ALA A 82 3.84 8.34 -54.19
C ALA A 82 4.37 8.77 -52.82
N ASP A 83 4.24 10.05 -52.57
CA ASP A 83 4.69 10.82 -51.45
C ASP A 83 4.34 10.20 -50.11
N GLY A 84 5.38 9.99 -49.29
CA GLY A 84 5.30 9.62 -47.91
C GLY A 84 4.69 10.76 -47.07
N ARG A 85 3.44 10.66 -46.73
CA ARG A 85 2.90 11.39 -45.59
C ARG A 85 3.33 10.65 -44.33
N GLY A 86 4.19 11.34 -43.57
CA GLY A 86 4.68 10.88 -42.29
C GLY A 86 3.56 10.48 -41.38
N ALA A 87 3.52 9.21 -41.05
CA ALA A 87 2.81 8.75 -39.84
C ALA A 87 3.64 9.24 -38.65
N ASP A 88 3.04 10.16 -37.91
CA ASP A 88 3.58 10.68 -36.66
C ASP A 88 4.06 9.54 -35.77
N GLY A 89 5.36 9.40 -35.63
CA GLY A 89 6.02 8.52 -34.68
C GLY A 89 5.80 8.97 -33.24
N ARG A 90 4.56 8.91 -32.77
CA ARG A 90 4.23 9.05 -31.35
C ARG A 90 3.93 7.69 -30.78
N GLY A 91 4.87 7.18 -30.02
CA GLY A 91 4.54 6.31 -28.90
C GLY A 91 4.62 4.82 -29.06
N ALA A 92 5.56 4.26 -29.83
CA ALA A 92 5.85 2.81 -29.78
C ALA A 92 6.78 2.40 -28.61
N ASP A 93 7.31 3.35 -27.86
CA ASP A 93 8.40 3.09 -26.90
C ASP A 93 7.94 2.75 -25.47
N GLY A 94 6.69 2.40 -25.24
CA GLY A 94 6.19 2.23 -23.83
C GLY A 94 5.30 1.03 -23.53
N GLU A 95 4.68 0.39 -24.48
CA GLU A 95 3.58 -0.55 -24.21
C GLU A 95 3.97 -2.01 -23.97
N GLY A 96 5.25 -2.39 -24.07
CA GLY A 96 5.69 -3.79 -23.91
C GLY A 96 6.33 -4.16 -22.57
N ALA A 97 6.70 -3.19 -21.73
CA ALA A 97 7.42 -3.49 -20.49
C ALA A 97 6.46 -3.55 -19.29
N GLY A 98 6.13 -4.77 -18.83
CA GLY A 98 5.28 -5.02 -17.68
C GLY A 98 5.68 -4.26 -16.41
N GLU A 99 4.78 -4.22 -15.40
CA GLU A 99 4.99 -3.56 -14.10
C GLU A 99 6.29 -4.05 -13.44
N PRO A 100 7.16 -3.16 -12.91
CA PRO A 100 8.35 -3.54 -12.14
C PRO A 100 8.02 -4.43 -10.95
N ALA A 101 8.77 -5.52 -10.75
CA ALA A 101 8.52 -6.48 -9.66
C ALA A 101 8.51 -5.81 -8.27
N ALA A 102 9.44 -4.87 -8.03
CA ALA A 102 9.49 -4.09 -6.79
C ALA A 102 8.21 -3.29 -6.55
N ARG A 103 7.72 -2.60 -7.56
CA ARG A 103 6.48 -1.83 -7.49
C ARG A 103 5.27 -2.72 -7.26
N ARG A 104 5.20 -3.84 -8.02
CA ARG A 104 4.15 -4.84 -7.89
C ARG A 104 4.13 -5.43 -6.47
N LEU A 105 5.30 -5.73 -5.88
CA LEU A 105 5.38 -6.23 -4.50
C LEU A 105 4.79 -5.22 -3.51
N LEU A 106 5.19 -3.94 -3.57
CA LEU A 106 4.64 -2.93 -2.66
C LEU A 106 3.14 -2.74 -2.87
N ARG A 107 2.71 -2.64 -4.11
CA ARG A 107 1.31 -2.41 -4.45
C ARG A 107 0.40 -3.55 -3.96
N ILE A 108 0.77 -4.79 -4.22
CA ILE A 108 0.00 -5.96 -3.77
C ILE A 108 0.17 -6.16 -2.26
N GLY A 109 1.40 -6.08 -1.74
CA GLY A 109 1.68 -6.29 -0.33
C GLY A 109 0.92 -5.30 0.56
N PHE A 110 1.07 -3.99 0.30
CA PHE A 110 0.34 -2.98 1.07
C PHE A 110 -1.16 -2.94 0.76
N GLY A 111 -1.58 -3.35 -0.44
CA GLY A 111 -2.99 -3.55 -0.74
C GLY A 111 -3.62 -4.65 0.14
N LEU A 112 -2.93 -5.77 0.29
CA LEU A 112 -3.36 -6.86 1.18
C LEU A 112 -3.32 -6.46 2.65
N LEU A 113 -2.28 -5.72 3.08
CA LEU A 113 -2.19 -5.22 4.45
C LEU A 113 -3.38 -4.30 4.77
N TRP A 114 -3.71 -3.32 3.92
CA TRP A 114 -4.87 -2.45 4.13
C TRP A 114 -6.21 -3.20 4.19
N ILE A 115 -6.39 -4.25 3.37
CA ILE A 115 -7.59 -5.10 3.47
C ILE A 115 -7.59 -5.84 4.81
N PHE A 116 -6.45 -6.38 5.22
CA PHE A 116 -6.33 -7.11 6.47
C PHE A 116 -6.61 -6.18 7.68
N ASP A 117 -6.04 -4.98 7.69
CA ASP A 117 -6.29 -3.97 8.73
C ASP A 117 -7.78 -3.60 8.79
N GLY A 118 -8.43 -3.42 7.62
CA GLY A 118 -9.87 -3.20 7.56
C GLY A 118 -10.69 -4.35 8.16
N LEU A 119 -10.27 -5.60 7.94
CA LEU A 119 -10.91 -6.77 8.55
C LEU A 119 -10.69 -6.80 10.08
N LEU A 120 -9.51 -6.40 10.56
CA LEU A 120 -9.25 -6.27 11.99
C LEU A 120 -10.08 -5.14 12.61
N GLN A 121 -10.24 -4.01 11.92
CA GLN A 121 -11.13 -2.93 12.36
C GLN A 121 -12.62 -3.33 12.40
N ALA A 122 -13.01 -4.35 11.63
CA ALA A 122 -14.39 -4.88 11.66
C ALA A 122 -14.70 -5.75 12.89
N GLN A 123 -13.75 -5.95 13.81
CA GLN A 123 -14.00 -6.69 15.06
C GLN A 123 -15.13 -6.04 15.88
N PRO A 124 -16.03 -6.85 16.45
CA PRO A 124 -17.24 -6.33 17.11
C PRO A 124 -17.00 -5.32 18.23
N ALA A 125 -15.89 -5.47 18.95
CA ALA A 125 -15.54 -4.59 20.08
C ALA A 125 -14.78 -3.33 19.64
N MET A 126 -14.37 -3.21 18.38
CA MET A 126 -13.48 -2.15 17.90
C MET A 126 -14.12 -0.77 17.99
N ALA A 127 -15.42 -0.64 17.69
CA ALA A 127 -16.12 0.63 17.71
C ALA A 127 -16.02 1.34 19.06
N LEU A 128 -16.10 0.59 20.17
CA LEU A 128 -16.00 1.12 21.53
C LEU A 128 -14.60 0.97 22.15
N GLY A 129 -13.89 -0.07 21.78
CA GLY A 129 -12.61 -0.44 22.41
C GLY A 129 -11.41 0.33 21.88
N LEU A 130 -11.41 0.74 20.60
CA LEU A 130 -10.25 1.38 19.99
C LEU A 130 -9.72 2.59 20.78
N PRO A 131 -10.55 3.59 21.17
CA PRO A 131 -10.05 4.75 21.90
C PRO A 131 -9.44 4.42 23.25
N SER A 132 -10.07 3.52 24.01
CA SER A 132 -9.71 3.26 25.42
C SER A 132 -8.69 2.13 25.59
N GLN A 133 -8.70 1.11 24.75
CA GLN A 133 -7.89 -0.09 24.90
C GLN A 133 -6.62 -0.09 23.99
N VAL A 134 -6.64 0.69 22.91
CA VAL A 134 -5.52 0.78 21.96
C VAL A 134 -4.91 2.17 22.01
N VAL A 135 -5.66 3.20 21.59
CA VAL A 135 -5.13 4.55 21.38
C VAL A 135 -4.71 5.23 22.68
N GLY A 136 -5.52 5.14 23.73
CA GLY A 136 -5.22 5.74 25.03
C GLY A 136 -3.92 5.24 25.65
N PRO A 137 -3.69 3.93 25.74
CA PRO A 137 -2.43 3.37 26.25
C PRO A 137 -1.20 3.81 25.44
N THR A 138 -1.27 3.88 24.11
CA THR A 138 -0.14 4.31 23.27
C THR A 138 0.23 5.76 23.47
N ALA A 139 -0.74 6.63 23.79
CA ALA A 139 -0.51 8.05 24.03
C ALA A 139 -0.08 8.36 25.46
N ALA A 140 -0.32 7.47 26.43
CA ALA A 140 -0.21 7.74 27.87
C ALA A 140 1.16 8.24 28.31
N THR A 141 2.24 7.76 27.70
CA THR A 141 3.63 8.16 28.01
C THR A 141 4.17 9.31 27.15
N SER A 142 3.39 9.76 26.17
CA SER A 142 3.80 10.84 25.25
C SER A 142 3.71 12.22 25.92
N PRO A 143 4.38 13.26 25.38
CA PRO A 143 4.25 14.64 25.84
C PRO A 143 2.77 15.13 25.78
N ARG A 144 2.42 16.07 26.65
CA ARG A 144 1.03 16.58 26.79
C ARG A 144 0.41 17.03 25.45
N TRP A 145 1.19 17.69 24.59
CA TRP A 145 0.67 18.14 23.30
C TRP A 145 0.27 16.96 22.38
N VAL A 146 1.03 15.86 22.39
CA VAL A 146 0.69 14.62 21.67
C VAL A 146 -0.61 14.04 22.25
N GLN A 147 -0.68 13.93 23.59
CA GLN A 147 -1.90 13.45 24.27
C GLN A 147 -3.11 14.31 23.91
N HIS A 148 -2.98 15.64 23.80
CA HIS A 148 -4.08 16.51 23.39
C HIS A 148 -4.55 16.22 21.97
N VAL A 149 -3.65 16.05 21.01
CA VAL A 149 -3.98 15.72 19.63
C VAL A 149 -4.68 14.37 19.53
N VAL A 150 -4.11 13.37 20.17
CA VAL A 150 -4.64 11.99 20.16
C VAL A 150 -6.01 11.92 20.88
N ASN A 151 -6.16 12.59 22.02
CA ASN A 151 -7.42 12.65 22.75
C ASN A 151 -8.51 13.35 21.97
N TRP A 152 -8.19 14.37 21.17
CA TRP A 152 -9.16 15.00 20.27
C TRP A 152 -9.68 13.98 19.24
N GLY A 153 -8.80 13.19 18.60
CA GLY A 153 -9.21 12.12 17.70
C GLY A 153 -10.06 11.05 18.40
N SER A 154 -9.64 10.61 19.58
CA SER A 154 -10.37 9.64 20.39
C SER A 154 -11.76 10.15 20.82
N ALA A 155 -11.89 11.43 21.17
CA ALA A 155 -13.17 12.04 21.50
C ALA A 155 -14.11 12.10 20.30
N THR A 156 -13.58 12.47 19.12
CA THR A 156 -14.32 12.48 17.84
C THR A 156 -14.83 11.07 17.51
N TRP A 157 -13.97 10.05 17.64
CA TRP A 157 -14.38 8.64 17.46
C TRP A 157 -15.47 8.25 18.45
N SER A 158 -15.29 8.55 19.73
CA SER A 158 -16.20 8.16 20.81
C SER A 158 -17.57 8.85 20.74
N ALA A 159 -17.65 10.02 20.10
CA ALA A 159 -18.92 10.69 19.84
C ALA A 159 -19.79 9.92 18.82
N HIS A 160 -19.15 9.25 17.84
CA HIS A 160 -19.83 8.53 16.76
C HIS A 160 -19.18 7.16 16.49
N PRO A 161 -19.17 6.24 17.47
CA PRO A 161 -18.33 5.04 17.43
C PRO A 161 -18.70 4.07 16.30
N VAL A 162 -19.98 3.96 15.95
CA VAL A 162 -20.46 3.10 14.86
C VAL A 162 -20.00 3.64 13.51
N GLN A 163 -20.21 4.95 13.28
CA GLN A 163 -19.85 5.59 12.00
C GLN A 163 -18.34 5.67 11.81
N ALA A 164 -17.60 6.01 12.89
CA ALA A 164 -16.14 6.07 12.84
C ALA A 164 -15.52 4.69 12.58
N GLY A 165 -16.02 3.66 13.27
CA GLY A 165 -15.57 2.29 13.06
C GLY A 165 -15.86 1.79 11.64
N ALA A 166 -17.09 2.01 11.14
CA ALA A 166 -17.46 1.62 9.78
C ALA A 166 -16.65 2.38 8.72
N ALA A 167 -16.45 3.69 8.91
CA ALA A 167 -15.60 4.50 8.03
C ALA A 167 -14.17 3.96 7.98
N ALA A 168 -13.56 3.63 9.12
CA ALA A 168 -12.20 3.07 9.15
C ALA A 168 -12.12 1.75 8.37
N VAL A 169 -13.07 0.83 8.54
CA VAL A 169 -13.13 -0.44 7.80
C VAL A 169 -13.15 -0.18 6.29
N TRP A 170 -14.10 0.62 5.81
CA TRP A 170 -14.30 0.79 4.37
C TRP A 170 -13.23 1.65 3.70
N VAL A 171 -12.65 2.62 4.41
CA VAL A 171 -11.50 3.38 3.90
C VAL A 171 -10.30 2.45 3.70
N GLN A 172 -9.98 1.61 4.67
CA GLN A 172 -8.85 0.68 4.58
C GLN A 172 -9.06 -0.37 3.49
N VAL A 173 -10.21 -1.04 3.48
CA VAL A 173 -10.56 -2.02 2.43
C VAL A 173 -10.57 -1.37 1.04
N GLY A 174 -11.15 -0.18 0.92
CA GLY A 174 -11.20 0.58 -0.32
C GLY A 174 -9.81 0.95 -0.85
N ILE A 175 -8.93 1.45 0.00
CA ILE A 175 -7.53 1.74 -0.36
C ILE A 175 -6.82 0.46 -0.81
N GLY A 176 -7.00 -0.64 -0.07
CA GLY A 176 -6.40 -1.92 -0.42
C GLY A 176 -6.83 -2.45 -1.78
N ILE A 177 -8.12 -2.46 -2.07
CA ILE A 177 -8.67 -2.83 -3.39
C ILE A 177 -8.13 -1.90 -4.47
N TRP A 178 -8.11 -0.59 -4.22
CA TRP A 178 -7.65 0.39 -5.18
C TRP A 178 -6.16 0.20 -5.53
N LEU A 179 -5.29 0.02 -4.54
CA LEU A 179 -3.89 -0.30 -4.75
C LEU A 179 -3.73 -1.55 -5.63
N MET A 180 -4.44 -2.63 -5.34
CA MET A 180 -4.33 -3.87 -6.11
C MET A 180 -4.86 -3.73 -7.53
N ALA A 181 -5.91 -2.94 -7.76
CA ALA A 181 -6.54 -2.78 -9.06
C ALA A 181 -5.79 -1.84 -10.01
N ALA A 182 -4.96 -0.92 -9.47
CA ALA A 182 -4.31 0.15 -10.24
C ALA A 182 -2.79 -0.11 -10.38
N PRO A 183 -2.33 -0.90 -11.37
CA PRO A 183 -0.91 -1.22 -11.52
C PRO A 183 -0.05 -0.03 -12.01
N ASP A 184 -0.65 0.91 -12.74
CA ASP A 184 0.05 2.03 -13.38
C ASP A 184 -0.85 3.26 -13.53
N GLY A 185 -0.30 4.32 -14.10
CA GLY A 185 -1.01 5.53 -14.48
C GLY A 185 -1.45 6.41 -13.30
N PRO A 186 -2.36 7.38 -13.55
CA PRO A 186 -2.82 8.33 -12.56
C PRO A 186 -3.58 7.67 -11.41
N TRP A 187 -4.36 6.63 -11.68
CA TRP A 187 -5.11 5.88 -10.66
C TRP A 187 -4.19 5.23 -9.62
N SER A 188 -3.05 4.69 -10.06
CA SER A 188 -2.06 4.12 -9.15
C SER A 188 -1.40 5.18 -8.25
N ARG A 189 -1.12 6.36 -8.80
CA ARG A 189 -0.56 7.47 -8.02
C ARG A 189 -1.55 7.98 -6.98
N LEU A 190 -2.81 8.12 -7.37
CA LEU A 190 -3.87 8.54 -6.44
C LEU A 190 -4.09 7.49 -5.34
N ALA A 191 -4.07 6.19 -5.67
CA ALA A 191 -4.14 5.12 -4.66
C ALA A 191 -2.96 5.18 -3.69
N GLY A 192 -1.74 5.43 -4.19
CA GLY A 192 -0.56 5.64 -3.34
C GLY A 192 -0.70 6.85 -2.42
N LEU A 193 -1.18 7.99 -2.94
CA LEU A 193 -1.43 9.19 -2.13
C LEU A 193 -2.56 8.96 -1.12
N ALA A 194 -3.63 8.25 -1.48
CA ALA A 194 -4.70 7.88 -0.55
C ALA A 194 -4.16 7.00 0.59
N SER A 195 -3.32 6.00 0.27
CA SER A 195 -2.64 5.17 1.26
C SER A 195 -1.75 6.00 2.19
N ALA A 196 -0.93 6.91 1.65
CA ALA A 196 -0.09 7.78 2.46
C ALA A 196 -0.90 8.74 3.32
N GLY A 197 -1.96 9.34 2.77
CA GLY A 197 -2.82 10.29 3.50
C GLY A 197 -3.58 9.63 4.64
N TRP A 198 -4.23 8.50 4.38
CA TRP A 198 -4.92 7.74 5.43
C TRP A 198 -3.93 7.17 6.45
N GLY A 199 -2.80 6.65 5.98
CA GLY A 199 -1.70 6.23 6.86
C GLY A 199 -1.26 7.33 7.80
N MET A 200 -1.13 8.57 7.32
CA MET A 200 -0.79 9.72 8.17
C MET A 200 -1.86 9.98 9.25
N VAL A 201 -3.15 9.84 8.92
CA VAL A 201 -4.25 9.97 9.90
C VAL A 201 -4.12 8.89 10.98
N VAL A 202 -3.93 7.62 10.58
CA VAL A 202 -3.78 6.52 11.55
C VAL A 202 -2.50 6.69 12.35
N TRP A 203 -1.39 7.10 11.75
CA TRP A 203 -0.12 7.32 12.43
C TRP A 203 -0.21 8.39 13.53
N ILE A 204 -0.91 9.50 13.25
CA ILE A 204 -1.09 10.59 14.21
C ILE A 204 -2.06 10.19 15.33
N PHE A 205 -3.25 9.72 14.97
CA PHE A 205 -4.35 9.54 15.91
C PHE A 205 -4.44 8.13 16.48
N GLY A 206 -4.07 7.10 15.71
CA GLY A 206 -4.11 5.70 16.13
C GLY A 206 -2.83 5.26 16.85
N GLU A 207 -1.67 5.60 16.30
CA GLU A 207 -0.36 5.18 16.81
C GLU A 207 0.37 6.26 17.63
N SER A 208 -0.26 7.39 17.93
CA SER A 208 0.37 8.49 18.69
C SER A 208 1.73 8.92 18.11
N PHE A 209 1.77 9.13 16.80
CA PHE A 209 3.00 9.40 16.02
C PHE A 209 4.01 8.24 16.08
N GLY A 210 3.54 6.99 16.20
CA GLY A 210 4.40 5.81 16.31
C GLY A 210 5.32 5.84 17.53
N GLY A 211 4.93 6.54 18.58
CA GLY A 211 5.70 6.63 19.82
C GLY A 211 7.00 7.44 19.74
N ILE A 212 7.28 8.15 18.63
CA ILE A 212 8.57 8.87 18.45
C ILE A 212 8.81 9.97 19.51
N PHE A 213 7.76 10.45 20.15
CA PHE A 213 7.82 11.45 21.21
C PHE A 213 7.75 10.82 22.61
N ALA A 214 7.50 9.51 22.72
CA ALA A 214 7.46 8.81 23.99
C ALA A 214 8.88 8.49 24.49
N PRO A 215 9.14 8.48 25.80
CA PRO A 215 10.39 7.99 26.33
C PRO A 215 10.51 6.48 26.05
N GLY A 216 11.73 6.04 25.70
CA GLY A 216 11.96 4.61 25.46
C GLY A 216 11.79 4.15 24.01
N LEU A 217 11.68 5.07 23.05
CA LEU A 217 11.64 4.74 21.63
C LEU A 217 12.73 3.74 21.24
N THR A 218 12.34 2.56 20.76
CA THR A 218 13.26 1.53 20.24
C THR A 218 12.61 0.74 19.12
N TRP A 219 13.42 0.02 18.35
CA TRP A 219 12.95 -0.86 17.29
C TRP A 219 12.07 -1.99 17.83
N LEU A 220 12.47 -2.63 18.93
CA LEU A 220 11.70 -3.71 19.58
C LEU A 220 10.33 -3.27 20.13
N PHE A 221 10.10 -1.97 20.27
CA PHE A 221 8.77 -1.41 20.57
C PHE A 221 7.99 -0.96 19.32
N GLY A 222 8.38 -1.44 18.14
CA GLY A 222 7.68 -1.14 16.90
C GLY A 222 7.83 0.30 16.40
N ALA A 223 8.80 1.07 16.92
CA ALA A 223 9.04 2.43 16.43
C ALA A 223 9.50 2.44 14.96
N PRO A 224 9.07 3.38 14.16
CA PRO A 224 8.24 4.58 14.41
C PRO A 224 6.73 4.36 14.16
N GLY A 225 6.23 3.18 14.42
CA GLY A 225 4.87 2.74 14.16
C GLY A 225 4.72 2.06 12.79
N ALA A 226 3.86 1.04 12.74
CA ALA A 226 3.64 0.23 11.55
C ALA A 226 3.20 1.06 10.36
N VAL A 227 2.27 1.99 10.57
CA VAL A 227 1.62 2.76 9.52
C VAL A 227 2.55 3.82 8.91
N SER A 228 3.65 4.19 9.57
CA SER A 228 4.70 5.02 8.96
C SER A 228 5.29 4.38 7.70
N PHE A 229 5.45 3.04 7.69
CA PHE A 229 5.90 2.30 6.52
C PHE A 229 4.86 2.27 5.40
N TYR A 230 3.56 2.28 5.73
CA TYR A 230 2.47 2.42 4.74
C TYR A 230 2.51 3.81 4.10
N CYS A 231 2.80 4.86 4.87
CA CYS A 231 2.99 6.20 4.32
C CYS A 231 4.15 6.22 3.32
N VAL A 232 5.30 5.66 3.68
CA VAL A 232 6.48 5.58 2.80
C VAL A 232 6.15 4.77 1.54
N ALA A 233 5.53 3.60 1.68
CA ALA A 233 5.14 2.77 0.54
C ALA A 233 4.14 3.49 -0.38
N GLY A 234 3.15 4.17 0.20
CA GLY A 234 2.18 4.98 -0.54
C GLY A 234 2.85 6.10 -1.36
N LEU A 235 3.78 6.84 -0.75
CA LEU A 235 4.56 7.87 -1.44
C LEU A 235 5.43 7.27 -2.56
N LEU A 236 6.06 6.12 -2.33
CA LEU A 236 6.82 5.42 -3.36
C LEU A 236 5.92 4.99 -4.53
N LEU A 237 4.74 4.46 -4.25
CA LEU A 237 3.76 4.05 -5.28
C LEU A 237 3.19 5.25 -6.06
N ALA A 238 3.15 6.44 -5.45
CA ALA A 238 2.77 7.67 -6.12
C ALA A 238 3.83 8.17 -7.12
N LEU A 239 5.07 7.66 -7.06
CA LEU A 239 6.12 8.04 -8.00
C LEU A 239 5.80 7.56 -9.43
N PRO A 240 6.16 8.35 -10.46
CA PRO A 240 6.12 7.93 -11.86
C PRO A 240 6.90 6.65 -12.15
N ASP A 241 6.43 5.84 -13.09
CA ASP A 241 7.02 4.54 -13.43
C ASP A 241 8.48 4.61 -13.86
N ARG A 242 8.89 5.73 -14.46
CA ARG A 242 10.30 5.98 -14.85
C ARG A 242 11.28 5.80 -13.68
N TYR A 243 10.89 6.14 -12.45
CA TYR A 243 11.77 5.98 -11.28
C TYR A 243 11.95 4.52 -10.90
N TRP A 244 10.90 3.70 -11.07
CA TRP A 244 10.93 2.26 -10.81
C TRP A 244 11.77 1.46 -11.82
N ARG A 245 12.06 2.08 -12.97
CA ARG A 245 12.86 1.47 -14.03
C ARG A 245 14.37 1.71 -13.86
N THR A 246 14.75 2.46 -12.84
CA THR A 246 16.16 2.79 -12.56
C THR A 246 16.61 2.22 -11.22
N PRO A 247 17.85 1.74 -11.08
CA PRO A 247 18.38 1.25 -9.81
C PRO A 247 18.57 2.36 -8.77
N ARG A 248 18.36 3.64 -9.16
CA ARG A 248 18.49 4.78 -8.24
C ARG A 248 17.46 4.72 -7.14
N LEU A 249 16.21 4.37 -7.46
CA LEU A 249 15.13 4.26 -6.45
C LEU A 249 15.44 3.13 -5.46
N GLY A 250 15.82 1.94 -5.93
CA GLY A 250 16.18 0.83 -5.06
C GLY A 250 17.31 1.20 -4.10
N ARG A 251 18.35 1.90 -4.62
CA ARG A 251 19.45 2.40 -3.77
C ARG A 251 18.98 3.41 -2.72
N ALA A 252 18.10 4.34 -3.10
CA ALA A 252 17.57 5.33 -2.16
C ALA A 252 16.72 4.67 -1.06
N VAL A 253 15.87 3.71 -1.42
CA VAL A 253 15.05 2.95 -0.46
C VAL A 253 15.95 2.15 0.49
N LEU A 254 16.93 1.39 -0.02
CA LEU A 254 17.84 0.63 0.84
C LEU A 254 18.73 1.53 1.70
N ALA A 255 19.20 2.65 1.18
CA ALA A 255 19.97 3.60 1.97
C ALA A 255 19.12 4.25 3.07
N GLY A 256 17.88 4.62 2.77
CA GLY A 256 16.94 5.13 3.78
C GLY A 256 16.65 4.09 4.87
N MET A 257 16.36 2.84 4.49
CA MET A 257 16.16 1.75 5.45
C MET A 257 17.44 1.41 6.22
N GLY A 258 18.61 1.48 5.57
CA GLY A 258 19.89 1.29 6.22
C GLY A 258 20.17 2.36 7.27
N ALA A 259 19.91 3.63 6.96
CA ALA A 259 20.03 4.74 7.92
C ALA A 259 19.04 4.57 9.09
N PHE A 260 17.81 4.17 8.80
CA PHE A 260 16.80 3.86 9.81
C PHE A 260 17.27 2.75 10.76
N LEU A 261 17.72 1.59 10.23
CA LEU A 261 18.18 0.47 11.07
C LEU A 261 19.41 0.83 11.87
N ALA A 262 20.37 1.57 11.31
CA ALA A 262 21.54 2.06 12.05
C ALA A 262 21.14 3.02 13.17
N GLY A 263 20.18 3.92 12.92
CA GLY A 263 19.61 4.78 13.95
C GLY A 263 18.90 3.99 15.05
N MET A 264 18.12 2.97 14.67
CA MET A 264 17.46 2.07 15.63
C MET A 264 18.48 1.25 16.46
N ALA A 265 19.60 0.82 15.87
CA ALA A 265 20.68 0.18 16.62
C ALA A 265 21.24 1.10 17.71
N VAL A 266 21.45 2.38 17.39
CA VAL A 266 21.93 3.37 18.40
C VAL A 266 20.88 3.55 19.51
N LEU A 267 19.59 3.67 19.16
CA LEU A 267 18.53 3.81 20.16
C LEU A 267 18.35 2.55 21.01
N GLN A 268 18.49 1.37 20.41
CA GLN A 268 18.43 0.10 21.12
C GLN A 268 19.62 -0.10 22.05
N ALA A 269 20.80 0.40 21.66
CA ALA A 269 22.00 0.36 22.47
C ALA A 269 22.00 1.38 23.62
N TRP A 270 21.06 2.34 23.64
CA TRP A 270 21.08 3.45 24.57
C TRP A 270 20.94 2.98 26.02
N PRO A 271 21.88 3.36 26.94
CA PRO A 271 21.78 2.99 28.34
C PRO A 271 20.50 3.53 29.01
N GLY A 272 20.00 2.83 30.01
CA GLY A 272 18.86 3.28 30.81
C GLY A 272 17.47 3.03 30.20
N ARG A 273 17.39 2.41 29.02
CA ARG A 273 16.10 2.01 28.43
C ARG A 273 15.58 0.66 28.91
N GLY A 274 16.35 -0.06 29.73
CA GLY A 274 15.95 -1.31 30.36
C GLY A 274 16.05 -2.56 29.48
N PHE A 275 16.72 -2.48 28.31
CA PHE A 275 16.91 -3.63 27.42
C PHE A 275 18.19 -4.44 27.68
N TRP A 276 19.15 -3.88 28.43
CA TRP A 276 20.40 -4.55 28.72
C TRP A 276 20.32 -5.59 29.84
N GLN A 277 19.17 -5.72 30.47
CA GLN A 277 18.95 -6.61 31.60
C GLN A 277 17.67 -7.40 31.40
N GLY A 278 17.67 -8.70 31.69
CA GLY A 278 16.46 -9.51 31.69
C GLY A 278 15.61 -9.29 32.94
N VAL A 279 16.29 -9.07 34.09
CA VAL A 279 15.64 -8.84 35.39
C VAL A 279 16.28 -7.65 36.08
N VAL A 280 15.46 -6.76 36.66
CA VAL A 280 15.87 -5.58 37.43
C VAL A 280 15.16 -5.64 38.79
N HIS A 281 15.95 -5.67 39.89
CA HIS A 281 15.40 -5.74 41.26
C HIS A 281 14.38 -6.87 41.46
N GLY A 282 14.63 -8.04 40.87
CA GLY A 282 13.76 -9.22 40.99
C GLY A 282 12.45 -9.15 40.17
N ARG A 283 12.33 -8.18 39.24
CA ARG A 283 11.21 -8.05 38.33
C ARG A 283 11.67 -8.16 36.89
N PRO A 284 10.83 -8.68 35.97
CA PRO A 284 11.13 -8.64 34.56
C PRO A 284 11.47 -7.21 34.11
N ALA A 285 12.55 -7.09 33.33
CA ALA A 285 12.94 -5.82 32.72
C ALA A 285 11.99 -5.44 31.57
N THR A 286 12.33 -4.44 30.76
CA THR A 286 11.42 -3.85 29.77
C THR A 286 10.91 -4.87 28.75
N LEU A 287 11.78 -5.61 28.08
CA LEU A 287 11.36 -6.56 27.03
C LEU A 287 10.66 -7.79 27.62
N PRO A 288 11.22 -8.51 28.59
CA PRO A 288 10.52 -9.68 29.15
C PRO A 288 9.23 -9.29 29.87
N GLY A 289 9.13 -8.08 30.46
CA GLY A 289 7.88 -7.59 31.03
C GLY A 289 6.80 -7.39 29.98
N MET A 290 7.13 -6.86 28.82
CA MET A 290 6.23 -6.69 27.70
C MET A 290 5.77 -8.05 27.16
N THR A 291 6.69 -8.94 26.81
CA THR A 291 6.36 -10.26 26.25
C THR A 291 5.60 -11.14 27.25
N ALA A 292 5.88 -11.03 28.56
CA ALA A 292 5.10 -11.69 29.61
C ALA A 292 3.65 -11.21 29.64
N ALA A 293 3.42 -9.90 29.49
CA ALA A 293 2.08 -9.34 29.42
C ALA A 293 1.34 -9.81 28.15
N MET A 294 2.01 -9.83 26.99
CA MET A 294 1.44 -10.34 25.74
C MET A 294 1.07 -11.82 25.85
N ALA A 295 1.91 -12.66 26.44
CA ALA A 295 1.64 -14.08 26.62
C ALA A 295 0.40 -14.38 27.51
N GLN A 296 -0.08 -13.40 28.27
CA GLN A 296 -1.30 -13.52 29.10
C GLN A 296 -2.59 -13.13 28.37
N THR A 297 -2.47 -12.51 27.20
CA THR A 297 -3.62 -12.08 26.42
C THR A 297 -4.28 -13.26 25.68
N PRO A 298 -5.57 -13.16 25.30
CA PRO A 298 -6.26 -14.23 24.60
C PRO A 298 -5.60 -14.55 23.25
N GLN A 299 -4.99 -15.70 23.14
CA GLN A 299 -4.29 -16.17 21.93
C GLN A 299 -4.20 -17.70 21.90
N PRO A 300 -3.85 -18.33 20.76
CA PRO A 300 -3.63 -19.77 20.69
C PRO A 300 -2.56 -20.24 21.69
N GLY A 301 -2.84 -21.34 22.41
CA GLY A 301 -1.98 -21.82 23.50
C GLY A 301 -0.53 -22.13 23.08
N PHE A 302 -0.32 -22.63 21.84
CA PHE A 302 1.03 -22.86 21.32
C PHE A 302 1.82 -21.56 21.14
N LEU A 303 1.17 -20.48 20.70
CA LEU A 303 1.78 -19.18 20.50
C LEU A 303 2.17 -18.56 21.86
N ALA A 304 1.21 -18.53 22.80
CA ALA A 304 1.50 -18.11 24.18
C ALA A 304 2.67 -18.91 24.81
N ALA A 305 2.80 -20.19 24.44
CA ALA A 305 3.94 -21.01 24.91
C ALA A 305 5.27 -20.54 24.30
N TRP A 306 5.30 -20.20 23.02
CA TRP A 306 6.50 -19.66 22.34
C TRP A 306 6.92 -18.31 22.92
N VAL A 307 5.95 -17.39 23.08
CA VAL A 307 6.20 -16.08 23.68
C VAL A 307 6.73 -16.25 25.12
N ARG A 308 6.13 -17.12 25.95
CA ARG A 308 6.63 -17.42 27.32
C ARG A 308 8.02 -18.02 27.31
N ALA A 309 8.32 -18.93 26.37
CA ALA A 309 9.66 -19.52 26.26
C ALA A 309 10.71 -18.45 25.91
N PHE A 310 10.37 -17.53 24.97
CA PHE A 310 11.22 -16.40 24.66
C PHE A 310 11.38 -15.44 25.84
N THR A 311 10.28 -15.13 26.56
CA THR A 311 10.32 -14.31 27.79
C THR A 311 11.30 -14.88 28.81
N GLY A 312 11.20 -16.19 29.12
CA GLY A 312 12.12 -16.84 30.07
C GLY A 312 13.57 -16.87 29.58
N PHE A 313 13.78 -17.01 28.27
CA PHE A 313 15.11 -16.90 27.69
C PHE A 313 15.68 -15.49 27.84
N ASP A 314 14.89 -14.45 27.58
CA ASP A 314 15.31 -13.06 27.70
C ASP A 314 15.51 -12.64 29.17
N GLU A 315 14.69 -13.10 30.10
CA GLU A 315 14.93 -12.92 31.55
C GLU A 315 16.32 -13.43 31.99
N ALA A 316 16.73 -14.59 31.46
CA ALA A 316 18.01 -15.18 31.77
C ALA A 316 19.20 -14.56 31.01
N HIS A 317 18.97 -14.04 29.80
CA HIS A 317 20.02 -13.64 28.86
C HIS A 317 19.84 -12.23 28.27
N GLY A 318 19.11 -11.31 28.92
CA GLY A 318 18.73 -9.99 28.39
C GLY A 318 19.89 -9.19 27.78
N PHE A 319 21.09 -9.24 28.40
CA PHE A 319 22.30 -8.62 27.82
C PHE A 319 22.63 -9.19 26.43
N ALA A 320 22.63 -10.52 26.29
CA ALA A 320 22.98 -11.17 25.03
C ALA A 320 21.90 -10.94 23.96
N VAL A 321 20.63 -10.97 24.33
CA VAL A 321 19.50 -10.70 23.43
C VAL A 321 19.59 -9.26 22.89
N ASN A 322 19.77 -8.28 23.76
CA ASN A 322 19.88 -6.88 23.34
C ASN A 322 21.16 -6.62 22.51
N LEU A 323 22.30 -7.20 22.91
CA LEU A 323 23.55 -7.09 22.15
C LEU A 323 23.39 -7.69 20.76
N PHE A 324 22.76 -8.84 20.64
CA PHE A 324 22.46 -9.46 19.35
C PHE A 324 21.59 -8.54 18.48
N ALA A 325 20.49 -7.98 19.02
CA ALA A 325 19.63 -7.05 18.30
C ALA A 325 20.41 -5.82 17.82
N VAL A 326 21.20 -5.20 18.68
CA VAL A 326 22.05 -4.03 18.35
C VAL A 326 23.02 -4.35 17.21
N LEU A 327 23.75 -5.47 17.33
CA LEU A 327 24.76 -5.85 16.33
C LEU A 327 24.13 -6.18 14.98
N ILE A 328 23.00 -6.89 14.95
CA ILE A 328 22.29 -7.21 13.70
C ILE A 328 21.74 -5.96 13.05
N LEU A 329 21.06 -5.09 13.81
CA LEU A 329 20.52 -3.84 13.26
C LEU A 329 21.63 -2.95 12.71
N ALA A 330 22.75 -2.82 13.42
CA ALA A 330 23.91 -2.05 12.97
C ALA A 330 24.55 -2.66 11.72
N ALA A 331 24.81 -3.97 11.71
CA ALA A 331 25.45 -4.66 10.59
C ALA A 331 24.58 -4.60 9.33
N VAL A 332 23.31 -4.94 9.44
CA VAL A 332 22.37 -4.87 8.31
C VAL A 332 22.21 -3.42 7.87
N GLY A 333 22.06 -2.48 8.79
CA GLY A 333 21.97 -1.05 8.49
C GLY A 333 23.15 -0.55 7.65
N VAL A 334 24.38 -0.85 8.07
CA VAL A 334 25.61 -0.48 7.33
C VAL A 334 25.68 -1.15 5.96
N ILE A 335 25.32 -2.44 5.86
CA ILE A 335 25.31 -3.15 4.58
C ILE A 335 24.28 -2.54 3.61
N LEU A 336 23.11 -2.19 4.07
CA LEU A 336 22.08 -1.56 3.25
C LEU A 336 22.48 -0.13 2.83
N LEU A 337 23.14 0.65 3.70
CA LEU A 337 23.75 1.95 3.34
C LEU A 337 24.79 1.79 2.22
N ALA A 338 25.58 0.73 2.28
CA ALA A 338 26.59 0.40 1.29
C ALA A 338 26.06 -0.40 0.10
N ALA A 339 24.74 -0.48 -0.11
CA ALA A 339 24.14 -1.30 -1.17
C ALA A 339 24.69 -1.02 -2.57
N ARG A 340 25.03 0.26 -2.88
CA ARG A 340 25.59 0.64 -4.19
C ARG A 340 26.94 -0.05 -4.50
N PRO A 341 27.99 0.09 -3.72
CA PRO A 341 29.27 -0.59 -3.98
C PRO A 341 29.14 -2.10 -3.83
N LEU A 342 28.34 -2.59 -2.86
CA LEU A 342 28.18 -4.02 -2.61
C LEU A 342 27.44 -4.75 -3.70
N GLN A 343 26.48 -4.12 -4.38
CA GLN A 343 25.77 -4.74 -5.50
C GLN A 343 26.74 -5.18 -6.62
N ALA A 344 27.76 -4.38 -6.89
CA ALA A 344 28.76 -4.69 -7.91
C ALA A 344 29.84 -5.65 -7.39
N ALA A 345 30.37 -5.39 -6.16
CA ALA A 345 31.54 -6.09 -5.66
C ALA A 345 31.19 -7.39 -4.91
N ARG A 346 30.11 -7.40 -4.14
CA ARG A 346 29.73 -8.53 -3.24
C ARG A 346 28.21 -8.71 -3.16
N PRO A 347 27.52 -9.08 -4.25
CA PRO A 347 26.07 -9.20 -4.27
C PRO A 347 25.54 -10.29 -3.28
N GLY A 348 26.37 -11.28 -2.95
CA GLY A 348 26.05 -12.30 -1.95
C GLY A 348 25.89 -11.72 -0.55
N LEU A 349 26.73 -10.76 -0.16
CA LEU A 349 26.65 -10.11 1.16
C LEU A 349 25.36 -9.29 1.29
N LEU A 350 24.97 -8.56 0.24
CA LEU A 350 23.71 -7.81 0.26
C LEU A 350 22.50 -8.74 0.35
N ARG A 351 22.52 -9.87 -0.38
CA ARG A 351 21.46 -10.90 -0.27
C ARG A 351 21.39 -11.48 1.14
N ALA A 352 22.53 -11.82 1.71
CA ALA A 352 22.61 -12.35 3.08
C ALA A 352 22.07 -11.36 4.11
N ALA A 353 22.36 -10.06 3.97
CA ALA A 353 21.83 -9.03 4.87
C ALA A 353 20.29 -8.91 4.75
N VAL A 354 19.74 -8.91 3.53
CA VAL A 354 18.28 -8.88 3.33
C VAL A 354 17.62 -10.16 3.89
N ALA A 355 18.21 -11.33 3.69
CA ALA A 355 17.70 -12.59 4.25
C ALA A 355 17.81 -12.61 5.78
N CYS A 356 18.91 -12.13 6.35
CA CYS A 356 19.08 -12.01 7.80
C CYS A 356 18.02 -11.07 8.40
N LEU A 357 17.78 -9.91 7.79
CA LEU A 357 16.72 -9.02 8.21
C LEU A 357 15.34 -9.66 8.10
N ALA A 358 15.08 -10.43 7.04
CA ALA A 358 13.82 -11.14 6.90
C ALA A 358 13.59 -12.15 8.04
N VAL A 359 14.62 -12.91 8.39
CA VAL A 359 14.55 -13.85 9.52
C VAL A 359 14.34 -13.10 10.85
N LEU A 360 15.06 -12.00 11.05
CA LEU A 360 14.91 -11.16 12.25
C LEU A 360 13.49 -10.59 12.35
N CYS A 361 12.97 -10.00 11.26
CA CYS A 361 11.62 -9.45 11.24
C CYS A 361 10.55 -10.52 11.49
N LEU A 362 10.70 -11.73 10.93
CA LEU A 362 9.74 -12.80 11.15
C LEU A 362 9.84 -13.35 12.58
N ALA A 363 11.04 -13.45 13.16
CA ALA A 363 11.21 -13.87 14.53
C ALA A 363 10.63 -12.84 15.52
N ASP A 364 10.89 -11.55 15.29
CA ASP A 364 10.34 -10.46 16.08
C ASP A 364 8.81 -10.41 15.98
N TRP A 365 8.27 -10.51 14.76
CA TRP A 365 6.84 -10.52 14.50
C TRP A 365 6.10 -11.63 15.25
N VAL A 366 6.72 -12.82 15.39
CA VAL A 366 6.12 -13.96 16.11
C VAL A 366 6.32 -13.86 17.61
N LEU A 367 7.55 -13.50 18.08
CA LEU A 367 7.95 -13.65 19.47
C LEU A 367 7.76 -12.38 20.31
N ILE A 368 7.79 -11.21 19.67
CA ILE A 368 7.75 -9.90 20.33
C ILE A 368 6.49 -9.13 19.95
N GLU A 369 6.12 -9.11 18.67
CA GLU A 369 4.93 -8.41 18.20
C GLU A 369 3.65 -9.25 18.27
N ASP A 370 3.74 -10.56 18.57
CA ASP A 370 2.59 -11.49 18.70
C ASP A 370 1.65 -11.41 17.48
N PHE A 371 2.25 -11.36 16.28
CA PHE A 371 1.61 -11.13 14.98
C PHE A 371 0.89 -9.77 14.83
N GLY A 372 0.88 -8.93 15.85
CA GLY A 372 0.18 -7.64 15.86
C GLY A 372 -1.34 -7.71 16.04
N PHE A 373 -1.95 -8.88 15.90
CA PHE A 373 -3.40 -9.04 15.96
C PHE A 373 -3.89 -10.06 16.99
N PHE A 374 -3.00 -10.78 17.63
CA PHE A 374 -3.32 -11.56 18.82
C PHE A 374 -3.21 -10.68 20.07
N GLY A 375 -3.87 -11.10 21.12
CA GLY A 375 -3.70 -10.45 22.40
C GLY A 375 -4.60 -9.26 22.68
N GLY A 376 -5.72 -9.11 22.02
CA GLY A 376 -6.68 -8.04 22.31
C GLY A 376 -7.35 -7.49 21.05
N LEU A 377 -7.51 -6.17 20.98
CA LEU A 377 -7.97 -5.48 19.79
C LEU A 377 -6.78 -5.19 18.88
N GLY A 378 -6.37 -6.17 18.05
CA GLY A 378 -5.36 -5.96 17.03
C GLY A 378 -5.87 -5.05 15.92
N THR A 379 -5.04 -4.13 15.46
CA THR A 379 -5.38 -3.14 14.42
C THR A 379 -4.67 -3.36 13.11
N ASP A 380 -3.49 -3.97 13.14
CA ASP A 380 -2.61 -4.22 12.01
C ASP A 380 -1.57 -5.31 12.37
N PRO A 381 -0.76 -5.82 11.42
CA PRO A 381 0.26 -6.83 11.68
C PRO A 381 1.56 -6.24 12.24
N ASN A 382 1.53 -5.09 12.87
CA ASN A 382 2.69 -4.36 13.41
C ASN A 382 3.79 -4.01 12.37
N SER A 383 4.96 -3.62 12.86
CA SER A 383 5.98 -2.93 12.06
C SER A 383 6.83 -3.85 11.18
N MET A 384 7.00 -5.10 11.57
CA MET A 384 8.00 -5.97 10.94
C MET A 384 7.66 -6.35 9.50
N ILE A 385 6.40 -6.65 9.23
CA ILE A 385 5.94 -7.04 7.89
C ILE A 385 6.01 -5.88 6.89
N PRO A 386 5.43 -4.69 7.16
CA PRO A 386 5.52 -3.57 6.24
C PRO A 386 6.96 -3.08 6.03
N MET A 387 7.81 -3.10 7.06
CA MET A 387 9.23 -2.77 6.95
C MET A 387 9.96 -3.76 6.03
N LEU A 388 9.74 -5.06 6.20
CA LEU A 388 10.34 -6.10 5.35
C LEU A 388 9.93 -5.94 3.89
N LEU A 389 8.68 -5.63 3.60
CA LEU A 389 8.20 -5.37 2.24
C LEU A 389 8.97 -4.22 1.58
N LEU A 390 9.24 -3.12 2.31
CA LEU A 390 10.01 -1.99 1.79
C LEU A 390 11.46 -2.39 1.46
N VAL A 391 12.12 -3.14 2.35
CA VAL A 391 13.51 -3.58 2.13
C VAL A 391 13.60 -4.53 0.94
N VAL A 392 12.70 -5.51 0.85
CA VAL A 392 12.65 -6.45 -0.28
C VAL A 392 12.36 -5.72 -1.59
N ALA A 393 11.42 -4.76 -1.59
CA ALA A 393 11.14 -3.94 -2.76
C ALA A 393 12.36 -3.10 -3.18
N GLY A 394 13.06 -2.47 -2.22
CA GLY A 394 14.32 -1.77 -2.48
C GLY A 394 15.36 -2.68 -3.13
N TYR A 395 15.51 -3.90 -2.62
CA TYR A 395 16.43 -4.90 -3.18
C TYR A 395 16.03 -5.33 -4.60
N LEU A 396 14.76 -5.62 -4.84
CA LEU A 396 14.25 -5.98 -6.17
C LEU A 396 14.40 -4.84 -7.19
N ALA A 397 14.30 -3.60 -6.75
CA ALA A 397 14.49 -2.42 -7.61
C ALA A 397 15.96 -2.17 -7.98
N LEU A 398 16.93 -2.85 -7.33
CA LEU A 398 18.35 -2.82 -7.73
C LEU A 398 18.64 -3.74 -8.89
N ALA A 399 17.89 -4.85 -9.06
CA ALA A 399 18.19 -5.86 -10.05
C ALA A 399 18.17 -5.24 -11.46
N PRO A 400 19.25 -5.40 -12.27
CA PRO A 400 19.21 -5.06 -13.67
C PRO A 400 18.09 -5.89 -14.30
N ARG A 401 17.16 -5.24 -15.00
CA ARG A 401 16.26 -6.02 -15.85
C ARG A 401 17.12 -6.73 -16.89
N PRO A 402 16.92 -8.03 -17.13
CA PRO A 402 17.38 -8.58 -18.37
C PRO A 402 16.74 -7.72 -19.47
N VAL A 403 17.56 -6.92 -20.15
CA VAL A 403 17.20 -6.40 -21.44
C VAL A 403 16.91 -7.68 -22.22
N MET A 404 15.65 -7.96 -22.49
CA MET A 404 15.31 -8.94 -23.51
C MET A 404 16.06 -8.44 -24.73
N ALA A 405 17.13 -9.15 -25.10
CA ALA A 405 17.84 -8.88 -26.31
C ALA A 405 16.74 -8.79 -27.36
N ALA A 406 16.58 -7.61 -27.95
CA ALA A 406 15.77 -7.45 -29.13
C ALA A 406 16.26 -8.57 -30.04
N GLY A 407 15.36 -9.52 -30.36
CA GLY A 407 15.71 -10.59 -31.28
C GLY A 407 16.38 -9.95 -32.46
N PRO A 408 17.39 -10.59 -33.09
CA PRO A 408 18.09 -10.01 -34.21
C PRO A 408 17.06 -9.49 -35.20
N ASP A 409 17.07 -8.17 -35.40
CA ASP A 409 16.17 -7.49 -36.33
C ASP A 409 16.45 -8.10 -37.73
N PRO A 410 15.52 -8.84 -38.34
CA PRO A 410 15.75 -9.48 -39.63
C PRO A 410 15.96 -8.45 -40.77
N ALA A 411 15.92 -7.14 -40.45
CA ALA A 411 16.04 -6.06 -41.44
C ALA A 411 17.32 -5.22 -41.32
N ALA A 412 18.27 -5.57 -40.45
CA ALA A 412 19.52 -4.82 -40.33
C ALA A 412 20.54 -5.26 -41.41
N GLY A 413 20.13 -5.19 -42.66
CA GLY A 413 21.00 -5.21 -43.86
C GLY A 413 20.97 -3.84 -44.51
N GLY A 414 21.98 -3.00 -44.20
CA GLY A 414 22.37 -1.85 -45.02
C GLY A 414 21.58 -0.54 -44.77
N VAL A 415 22.24 0.46 -44.28
CA VAL A 415 22.71 1.68 -44.96
C VAL A 415 23.16 2.70 -43.89
N THR A 416 24.38 3.16 -44.13
CA THR A 416 25.10 4.22 -43.42
C THR A 416 24.51 5.63 -43.64
N ALA A 417 24.72 6.47 -42.63
CA ALA A 417 24.99 7.92 -42.65
C ALA A 417 23.81 8.92 -42.84
N ALA A 418 23.63 9.80 -41.92
CA ALA A 418 24.04 11.21 -41.95
C ALA A 418 23.52 12.02 -40.76
N ALA A 419 24.37 12.89 -40.30
CA ALA A 419 24.16 13.85 -39.19
C ALA A 419 23.26 15.02 -39.58
N GLY A 420 22.65 15.66 -38.57
CA GLY A 420 22.24 17.07 -38.68
C GLY A 420 20.98 17.46 -37.92
N GLY A 421 21.14 18.41 -37.00
CA GLY A 421 20.13 19.43 -36.76
C GLY A 421 19.42 19.46 -35.40
N MET A 422 19.98 20.24 -34.46
CA MET A 422 19.29 20.80 -33.26
C MET A 422 18.21 21.80 -33.68
N THR A 423 17.07 21.79 -33.04
CA THR A 423 16.32 23.03 -32.73
C THR A 423 15.46 22.83 -31.48
N ALA A 424 15.66 23.73 -30.54
CA ALA A 424 14.89 23.88 -29.30
C ALA A 424 13.63 24.68 -29.58
N VAL A 425 12.50 24.27 -28.99
CA VAL A 425 11.31 25.13 -28.84
C VAL A 425 10.80 25.04 -27.40
N SER A 426 10.86 26.17 -26.72
CA SER A 426 10.27 26.45 -25.44
C SER A 426 8.79 26.83 -25.62
N GLY A 427 7.88 26.19 -24.90
CA GLY A 427 6.47 26.56 -24.84
C GLY A 427 5.97 26.59 -23.40
N GLY A 428 5.69 27.79 -22.91
CA GLY A 428 5.20 28.04 -21.56
C GLY A 428 3.75 27.59 -21.36
N VAL A 429 3.45 27.15 -20.15
CA VAL A 429 2.10 26.83 -19.69
C VAL A 429 1.69 27.84 -18.62
N THR A 430 0.75 28.71 -18.95
CA THR A 430 0.06 29.57 -18.00
C THR A 430 -1.09 28.81 -17.32
N ALA A 431 -1.07 28.81 -15.98
CA ALA A 431 -2.15 28.29 -15.16
C ALA A 431 -3.27 29.34 -15.03
N VAL A 432 -4.50 28.94 -15.26
CA VAL A 432 -5.70 29.73 -14.90
C VAL A 432 -6.54 28.88 -13.94
N ALA A 433 -6.64 29.36 -12.70
CA ALA A 433 -7.58 28.82 -11.71
C ALA A 433 -8.88 29.63 -11.77
N GLY A 434 -10.03 28.95 -11.78
CA GLY A 434 -11.36 29.57 -11.69
C GLY A 434 -12.39 28.67 -11.01
N PRO A 435 -13.35 29.22 -10.25
CA PRO A 435 -14.24 28.49 -9.35
C PRO A 435 -15.47 27.97 -10.07
N ALA A 436 -15.60 26.64 -10.23
CA ALA A 436 -16.79 26.03 -10.84
C ALA A 436 -17.04 24.58 -10.43
N ALA A 437 -17.09 24.27 -9.14
CA ALA A 437 -17.41 22.91 -8.68
C ALA A 437 -18.91 22.56 -8.68
N ALA A 438 -19.81 23.54 -8.65
CA ALA A 438 -21.27 23.29 -8.53
C ALA A 438 -22.03 23.14 -9.86
N GLY A 439 -21.44 23.54 -10.98
CA GLY A 439 -22.10 23.51 -12.31
C GLY A 439 -21.79 22.28 -13.17
N TRP A 440 -20.92 21.38 -12.71
CA TRP A 440 -20.39 20.29 -13.52
C TRP A 440 -21.38 19.11 -13.68
N LEU A 441 -22.09 18.75 -12.64
CA LEU A 441 -23.05 17.64 -12.66
C LEU A 441 -24.25 17.87 -13.57
N ALA A 442 -24.64 19.14 -13.82
CA ALA A 442 -25.77 19.48 -14.66
C ALA A 442 -25.48 19.45 -16.18
N ARG A 443 -24.20 19.32 -16.58
CA ARG A 443 -23.79 19.39 -18.01
C ARG A 443 -23.29 18.09 -18.63
N VAL A 444 -23.30 16.99 -17.88
CA VAL A 444 -22.86 15.69 -18.43
C VAL A 444 -23.92 15.16 -19.38
N ARG A 445 -23.70 15.30 -20.69
CA ARG A 445 -24.58 14.69 -21.71
C ARG A 445 -24.54 13.17 -21.52
N PRO A 446 -25.71 12.48 -21.47
CA PRO A 446 -25.79 11.02 -21.30
C PRO A 446 -24.98 10.22 -22.33
N ALA A 447 -24.77 10.77 -23.52
CA ALA A 447 -23.98 10.17 -24.59
C ALA A 447 -22.47 10.22 -24.28
N ALA A 448 -21.95 11.33 -23.74
CA ALA A 448 -20.53 11.47 -23.37
C ALA A 448 -20.15 10.57 -22.18
N LEU A 449 -21.06 10.42 -21.20
CA LEU A 449 -20.86 9.50 -20.08
C LEU A 449 -20.85 8.04 -20.58
N ARG A 450 -21.75 7.66 -21.47
CA ARG A 450 -21.77 6.31 -22.07
C ARG A 450 -20.50 6.02 -22.88
N GLN A 451 -19.98 7.00 -23.60
CA GLN A 451 -18.76 6.86 -24.40
C GLN A 451 -17.52 6.76 -23.50
N ALA A 452 -17.47 7.51 -22.38
CA ALA A 452 -16.41 7.42 -21.39
C ALA A 452 -16.41 6.05 -20.67
N ILE A 453 -17.60 5.54 -20.31
CA ILE A 453 -17.74 4.22 -19.68
C ILE A 453 -17.38 3.09 -20.67
N ALA A 454 -17.79 3.21 -21.93
CA ALA A 454 -17.48 2.22 -22.96
C ALA A 454 -15.97 2.14 -23.28
N GLY A 455 -15.24 3.25 -23.13
CA GLY A 455 -13.79 3.31 -23.27
C GLY A 455 -13.00 2.99 -21.99
N ALA A 456 -13.68 2.86 -20.84
CA ALA A 456 -13.03 2.56 -19.58
C ALA A 456 -12.59 1.09 -19.52
N SER A 457 -11.35 0.85 -19.14
CA SER A 457 -10.89 -0.52 -18.84
C SER A 457 -11.60 -1.07 -17.60
N ALA A 458 -11.74 -2.40 -17.49
CA ALA A 458 -12.26 -3.05 -16.27
C ALA A 458 -11.54 -2.57 -15.01
N ARG A 459 -10.22 -2.33 -15.10
CA ARG A 459 -9.39 -1.79 -14.00
C ARG A 459 -9.83 -0.39 -13.58
N SER A 460 -10.10 0.50 -14.52
CA SER A 460 -10.59 1.85 -14.19
C SER A 460 -11.94 1.83 -13.47
N LEU A 461 -12.79 0.89 -13.79
CA LEU A 461 -14.09 0.70 -13.12
C LEU A 461 -13.90 0.16 -11.69
N VAL A 462 -13.00 -0.79 -11.50
CA VAL A 462 -12.66 -1.28 -10.15
C VAL A 462 -12.05 -0.16 -9.29
N CYS A 463 -11.16 0.67 -9.86
CA CYS A 463 -10.61 1.83 -9.17
C CYS A 463 -11.70 2.85 -8.79
N ALA A 464 -12.62 3.15 -9.69
CA ALA A 464 -13.76 4.03 -9.41
C ALA A 464 -14.68 3.43 -8.34
N GLY A 465 -14.91 2.11 -8.39
CA GLY A 465 -15.63 1.38 -7.35
C GLY A 465 -14.96 1.47 -5.99
N ALA A 466 -13.64 1.30 -5.91
CA ALA A 466 -12.89 1.42 -4.67
C ALA A 466 -12.97 2.84 -4.07
N VAL A 467 -12.91 3.88 -4.91
CA VAL A 467 -13.14 5.27 -4.46
C VAL A 467 -14.56 5.44 -3.93
N ALA A 468 -15.56 4.88 -4.60
CA ALA A 468 -16.95 4.92 -4.15
C ALA A 468 -17.12 4.23 -2.77
N VAL A 469 -16.43 3.10 -2.54
CA VAL A 469 -16.39 2.42 -1.23
C VAL A 469 -15.86 3.34 -0.13
N ILE A 470 -14.74 4.00 -0.39
CA ILE A 470 -14.16 4.98 0.56
C ILE A 470 -15.16 6.10 0.86
N MET A 471 -15.79 6.65 -0.18
CA MET A 471 -16.77 7.74 -0.02
C MET A 471 -18.03 7.30 0.74
N LEU A 472 -18.51 6.08 0.51
CA LEU A 472 -19.63 5.50 1.26
C LEU A 472 -19.29 5.31 2.74
N GLY A 473 -18.08 4.85 3.06
CA GLY A 473 -17.63 4.72 4.44
C GLY A 473 -17.50 6.07 5.17
N VAL A 474 -17.04 7.12 4.48
CA VAL A 474 -16.84 8.45 5.07
C VAL A 474 -18.14 9.26 5.16
N ALA A 475 -19.10 9.05 4.26
CA ALA A 475 -20.32 9.84 4.19
C ALA A 475 -21.15 9.88 5.51
N PRO A 476 -21.35 8.76 6.26
CA PRO A 476 -22.06 8.78 7.54
C PRO A 476 -21.34 9.60 8.61
N MET A 477 -20.00 9.59 8.63
CA MET A 477 -19.21 10.43 9.55
C MET A 477 -19.35 11.92 9.21
N ALA A 478 -19.29 12.28 7.92
CA ALA A 478 -19.48 13.66 7.49
C ALA A 478 -20.89 14.18 7.82
N ALA A 479 -21.92 13.34 7.67
CA ALA A 479 -23.29 13.67 8.02
C ALA A 479 -23.53 13.80 9.53
N ALA A 480 -22.75 13.10 10.36
CA ALA A 480 -22.86 13.15 11.83
C ALA A 480 -22.09 14.34 12.44
N ALA A 481 -21.15 14.93 11.70
CA ALA A 481 -20.31 16.05 12.13
C ALA A 481 -20.89 17.43 11.76
N GLY A 482 -21.91 17.49 10.87
CA GLY A 482 -22.66 18.69 10.49
C GLY A 482 -23.97 18.81 11.21
#